data_6cd9e4e5e6ccf796f839ff1d35af43df
#
_entry.id   6cd9e4e5e6ccf796f839ff1d35af43df
#
_cell.length_a   1.000
_cell.length_b   1.000
_cell.length_c   1.000
_cell.angle_alpha   90.00
_cell.angle_beta   90.00
_cell.angle_gamma   90.00
#
_symmetry.space_group_name_H-M   'P 1'
#
loop_
_entity.id
_entity.type
_entity.pdbx_description
1 polymer ?
#
loop_
_entity_poly.entity_id
_entity_poly.type
_entity_poly.pdbx_seq_one_letter_code
_entity_poly.pdbx_strand_id
1 'polypeptide(L)'
;MPHVSGGGSFGGGGFRSGYYGRAFLGTRYYAGSRIRKDDPNDGTDRYLGSASLAKTNKNFARSIVITTIIALFVNFFLGVGLRLSATKLDSSEYLLPVISDDAGVIADKTELDGLLSEYRELTGIIPVVYTVYEEDWKATGANSLSQYALYKYMALTSDERHFVIVYSVPKDNTSNANRITAVQGNETDDIITTAMYWKFLGTVKLGTLKGDDPGKALCSAFSFAVKDANVKLNPTLGNKLLTLFDNIPLMISLLAFLVIYIVLITRYVKERKAGFETLRNDPRLA
;
A
#
# COMPACT_ATOMS: atom_id res chain seq x y z
N MET A 1 43.37 45.43 -22.90
CA MET A 1 42.61 44.26 -22.79
C MET A 1 41.24 44.53 -22.49
N PRO A 2 40.55 44.15 -23.29
CA PRO A 2 39.25 44.37 -23.13
C PRO A 2 38.61 43.43 -22.44
N HIS A 3 38.04 43.43 -22.17
CA HIS A 3 37.53 42.79 -21.77
C HIS A 3 36.51 42.39 -21.37
N VAL A 4 36.58 42.15 -20.96
CA VAL A 4 36.19 41.76 -20.21
C VAL A 4 35.08 41.87 -19.70
N SER A 5 35.22 42.61 -19.33
CA SER A 5 34.22 43.14 -19.07
C SER A 5 33.25 42.59 -19.73
N GLY A 6 33.52 42.55 -20.62
CA GLY A 6 32.59 42.07 -21.31
C GLY A 6 31.89 41.10 -20.58
N GLY A 7 32.56 40.64 -19.84
CA GLY A 7 31.94 39.76 -19.10
C GLY A 7 30.62 40.03 -18.80
N GLY A 8 30.57 40.99 -18.41
CA GLY A 8 29.38 41.37 -18.05
C GLY A 8 28.48 40.84 -18.71
N SER A 9 28.84 40.89 -19.48
CA SER A 9 28.12 40.36 -20.22
C SER A 9 27.21 39.49 -19.77
N PHE A 10 27.23 39.39 -19.16
CA PHE A 10 26.51 38.73 -18.81
C PHE A 10 25.34 38.99 -18.49
N GLY A 11 25.30 39.86 -18.55
CA GLY A 11 24.10 40.07 -18.93
C GLY A 11 23.55 38.88 -19.21
N GLY A 12 24.26 38.33 -19.43
CA GLY A 12 23.92 37.05 -19.60
C GLY A 12 22.91 36.55 -18.70
N GLY A 13 22.74 37.11 -17.63
CA GLY A 13 21.72 36.69 -16.67
C GLY A 13 20.37 36.52 -17.29
N GLY A 14 19.91 37.48 -17.98
CA GLY A 14 18.59 37.40 -18.64
C GLY A 14 18.55 36.28 -19.67
N PHE A 15 19.57 36.16 -20.35
CA PHE A 15 19.73 35.08 -21.28
C PHE A 15 19.63 33.73 -20.64
N ARG A 16 20.11 33.59 -19.50
CA ARG A 16 20.14 32.33 -18.81
C ARG A 16 18.81 31.85 -18.32
N SER A 17 17.89 32.73 -17.96
CA SER A 17 16.57 32.29 -17.55
C SER A 17 15.83 31.59 -18.70
N GLY A 18 15.97 32.07 -19.90
CA GLY A 18 15.45 31.38 -21.08
C GLY A 18 16.14 30.05 -21.32
N TYR A 19 17.41 29.98 -21.01
CA TYR A 19 18.19 28.77 -21.18
C TYR A 19 17.74 27.65 -20.21
N TYR A 20 17.42 27.98 -18.99
CA TYR A 20 16.93 26.97 -18.04
C TYR A 20 15.61 26.34 -18.51
N GLY A 21 14.69 27.12 -19.00
CA GLY A 21 13.46 26.58 -19.56
C GLY A 21 13.73 25.64 -20.71
N ARG A 22 14.68 26.00 -21.55
CA ARG A 22 15.08 25.18 -22.69
C ARG A 22 15.78 23.91 -22.26
N ALA A 23 16.72 24.00 -21.33
CA ALA A 23 17.46 22.85 -20.87
C ALA A 23 16.56 21.80 -20.24
N PHE A 24 15.59 22.26 -19.46
CA PHE A 24 14.70 21.37 -18.74
C PHE A 24 13.66 20.65 -19.63
N LEU A 25 13.09 21.35 -20.61
CA LEU A 25 12.06 20.78 -21.47
C LEU A 25 12.50 20.50 -22.90
N GLY A 26 13.76 20.73 -23.22
CA GLY A 26 14.26 20.59 -24.58
C GLY A 26 13.64 21.57 -25.58
N THR A 27 12.90 22.56 -25.10
CA THR A 27 12.16 23.49 -25.93
C THR A 27 12.98 24.75 -26.19
N ARG A 28 13.63 24.79 -27.30
CA ARG A 28 14.41 25.96 -27.77
C ARG A 28 13.59 27.22 -27.96
N TYR A 29 12.27 27.07 -28.17
CA TYR A 29 11.37 28.18 -28.40
C TYR A 29 11.41 29.26 -27.32
N TYR A 30 11.51 28.86 -26.08
CA TYR A 30 11.52 29.84 -25.01
C TYR A 30 12.80 30.66 -24.93
N ALA A 31 13.87 30.11 -25.41
CA ALA A 31 15.13 30.82 -25.42
C ALA A 31 15.25 31.79 -26.63
N GLY A 32 14.43 31.57 -27.63
CA GLY A 32 14.40 32.42 -28.82
C GLY A 32 13.49 33.61 -28.76
N SER A 33 12.66 33.69 -27.70
CA SER A 33 11.69 34.80 -27.56
C SER A 33 12.38 36.09 -27.17
N ARG A 34 13.13 36.63 -28.08
CA ARG A 34 13.76 37.93 -27.94
C ARG A 34 12.85 38.99 -28.53
N ILE A 35 12.64 40.01 -27.76
CA ILE A 35 12.00 41.21 -28.26
C ILE A 35 13.10 42.24 -28.42
N ARG A 36 13.35 42.63 -29.64
CA ARG A 36 14.15 43.81 -29.91
C ARG A 36 13.33 45.03 -29.57
N LYS A 37 13.88 45.93 -28.83
CA LYS A 37 13.35 47.25 -28.72
C LYS A 37 13.45 47.89 -30.11
N ASP A 38 12.43 48.66 -30.44
CA ASP A 38 12.41 49.46 -31.67
C ASP A 38 13.45 50.57 -31.68
N ASP A 39 14.24 50.67 -30.63
CA ASP A 39 15.37 51.61 -30.58
C ASP A 39 16.62 50.89 -31.07
N PRO A 40 17.08 51.18 -32.25
CA PRO A 40 18.26 50.55 -32.85
C PRO A 40 19.56 50.82 -32.05
N ASN A 41 19.54 51.78 -31.13
CA ASN A 41 20.70 52.13 -30.33
C ASN A 41 20.70 51.48 -28.92
N ASP A 42 19.59 50.87 -28.50
CA ASP A 42 19.50 50.20 -27.20
C ASP A 42 19.86 48.75 -27.31
N GLY A 43 20.96 48.37 -27.75
CA GLY A 43 21.42 46.96 -27.91
C GLY A 43 21.00 45.89 -26.87
N THR A 44 19.95 46.19 -26.11
CA THR A 44 19.41 45.26 -25.10
C THR A 44 18.23 44.49 -25.64
N ASP A 45 18.47 43.22 -25.91
CA ASP A 45 17.41 42.25 -26.18
C ASP A 45 16.56 42.02 -24.93
N ARG A 46 15.28 42.26 -25.00
CA ARG A 46 14.36 41.92 -23.94
C ARG A 46 13.64 40.59 -24.21
N TYR A 47 13.53 39.78 -23.18
CA TYR A 47 12.80 38.53 -23.26
C TYR A 47 11.42 38.74 -22.64
N LEU A 48 10.44 39.08 -23.43
CA LEU A 48 9.06 39.15 -22.95
C LEU A 48 8.45 37.74 -22.87
N GLY A 49 7.80 37.49 -21.78
CA GLY A 49 7.16 36.20 -21.54
C GLY A 49 8.12 35.04 -21.24
N SER A 50 9.38 35.11 -21.66
CA SER A 50 10.35 34.03 -21.41
C SER A 50 10.60 33.78 -19.91
N ALA A 51 10.63 34.85 -19.13
CA ALA A 51 10.81 34.74 -17.69
C ALA A 51 9.61 34.07 -17.02
N SER A 52 8.39 34.34 -17.45
CA SER A 52 7.18 33.70 -16.94
C SER A 52 7.13 32.20 -17.32
N LEU A 53 7.48 31.89 -18.56
CA LEU A 53 7.55 30.50 -19.02
C LEU A 53 8.67 29.73 -18.32
N ALA A 54 9.83 30.35 -18.11
CA ALA A 54 10.92 29.74 -17.34
C ALA A 54 10.50 29.49 -15.88
N LYS A 55 9.76 30.43 -15.26
CA LYS A 55 9.19 30.27 -13.93
C LYS A 55 8.18 29.12 -13.88
N THR A 56 7.27 29.03 -14.85
CA THR A 56 6.31 27.94 -14.96
C THR A 56 7.01 26.60 -15.08
N ASN A 57 8.03 26.49 -15.94
CA ASN A 57 8.83 25.27 -16.09
C ASN A 57 9.54 24.88 -14.79
N LYS A 58 10.15 25.86 -14.11
CA LYS A 58 10.83 25.63 -12.84
C LYS A 58 9.86 25.20 -11.75
N ASN A 59 8.70 25.84 -11.66
CA ASN A 59 7.67 25.48 -10.68
C ASN A 59 7.10 24.08 -10.95
N PHE A 60 6.85 23.75 -12.21
CA PHE A 60 6.42 22.40 -12.59
C PHE A 60 7.47 21.35 -12.20
N ALA A 61 8.74 21.56 -12.56
CA ALA A 61 9.81 20.67 -12.20
C ALA A 61 9.91 20.45 -10.69
N ARG A 62 9.85 21.54 -9.93
CA ARG A 62 9.86 21.47 -8.46
C ARG A 62 8.67 20.71 -7.92
N SER A 63 7.47 20.95 -8.44
CA SER A 63 6.27 20.24 -8.02
C SER A 63 6.36 18.74 -8.31
N ILE A 64 6.82 18.35 -9.50
CA ILE A 64 7.01 16.94 -9.85
C ILE A 64 8.01 16.27 -8.88
N VAL A 65 9.17 16.88 -8.67
CA VAL A 65 10.20 16.33 -7.78
C VAL A 65 9.66 16.15 -6.36
N ILE A 66 9.02 17.17 -5.79
CA ILE A 66 8.45 17.08 -4.44
C ILE A 66 7.38 16.00 -4.37
N THR A 67 6.45 15.97 -5.34
CA THR A 67 5.38 14.96 -5.37
C THR A 67 5.96 13.56 -5.50
N THR A 68 7.00 13.38 -6.31
CA THR A 68 7.67 12.08 -6.45
C THR A 68 8.34 11.64 -5.15
N ILE A 69 9.02 12.53 -4.46
CA ILE A 69 9.65 12.22 -3.16
C ILE A 69 8.58 11.80 -2.14
N ILE A 70 7.49 12.56 -2.05
CA ILE A 70 6.38 12.24 -1.13
C ILE A 70 5.74 10.90 -1.53
N ALA A 71 5.51 10.66 -2.83
CA ALA A 71 4.96 9.42 -3.32
C ALA A 71 5.85 8.22 -2.97
N LEU A 72 7.15 8.32 -3.20
CA LEU A 72 8.11 7.27 -2.84
C LEU A 72 8.11 7.00 -1.33
N PHE A 73 8.10 8.07 -0.52
CA PHE A 73 8.09 7.94 0.93
C PHE A 73 6.81 7.25 1.43
N VAL A 74 5.63 7.74 1.01
CA VAL A 74 4.34 7.16 1.42
C VAL A 74 4.21 5.71 0.97
N ASN A 75 4.54 5.41 -0.29
CA ASN A 75 4.44 4.04 -0.81
C ASN A 75 5.49 3.12 -0.19
N PHE A 76 6.67 3.62 0.19
CA PHE A 76 7.65 2.86 0.95
C PHE A 76 7.07 2.43 2.30
N PHE A 77 6.48 3.34 3.08
CA PHE A 77 5.88 2.99 4.36
C PHE A 77 4.67 2.07 4.23
N LEU A 78 3.83 2.25 3.22
CA LEU A 78 2.72 1.34 2.95
C LEU A 78 3.20 -0.04 2.49
N GLY A 79 4.36 -0.10 1.82
CA GLY A 79 4.96 -1.33 1.32
C GLY A 79 5.83 -2.08 2.34
N VAL A 80 6.32 -1.41 3.38
CA VAL A 80 7.20 -2.04 4.40
C VAL A 80 6.53 -3.21 5.12
N GLY A 81 5.19 -3.19 5.24
CA GLY A 81 4.44 -4.31 5.80
C GLY A 81 4.24 -5.51 4.85
N LEU A 82 4.66 -5.37 3.58
CA LEU A 82 4.55 -6.45 2.60
C LEU A 82 5.79 -7.35 2.69
N ARG A 83 5.71 -8.37 3.51
CA ARG A 83 6.71 -9.43 3.48
C ARG A 83 6.42 -10.33 2.27
N LEU A 84 7.18 -10.12 1.20
CA LEU A 84 7.02 -10.80 -0.09
C LEU A 84 7.75 -12.15 -0.16
N SER A 85 8.39 -12.55 0.92
CA SER A 85 9.04 -13.85 1.04
C SER A 85 9.06 -14.27 2.51
N ALA A 86 8.70 -15.50 2.74
CA ALA A 86 8.76 -16.15 4.02
C ALA A 86 9.49 -17.49 3.85
N THR A 87 9.97 -18.06 4.94
CA THR A 87 10.51 -19.42 4.98
C THR A 87 9.52 -20.33 5.70
N LYS A 88 9.37 -21.52 5.18
CA LYS A 88 8.59 -22.57 5.85
C LYS A 88 9.21 -22.84 7.22
N LEU A 89 8.37 -22.93 8.24
CA LEU A 89 8.80 -23.34 9.57
C LEU A 89 9.00 -24.86 9.63
N ASP A 90 9.95 -25.29 10.46
CA ASP A 90 10.06 -26.71 10.78
C ASP A 90 8.86 -27.12 11.63
N SER A 91 7.96 -27.90 11.06
CA SER A 91 6.84 -28.42 11.81
C SER A 91 7.32 -29.48 12.81
N SER A 92 6.85 -29.40 14.06
CA SER A 92 6.99 -30.51 14.97
C SER A 92 6.25 -31.71 14.42
N GLU A 93 6.92 -32.83 14.23
CA GLU A 93 6.32 -34.06 13.69
C GLU A 93 5.17 -34.60 14.55
N TYR A 94 5.11 -34.17 15.80
CA TYR A 94 4.20 -34.73 16.81
C TYR A 94 2.93 -33.89 17.05
N LEU A 95 2.86 -32.66 16.51
CA LEU A 95 1.72 -31.78 16.74
C LEU A 95 0.86 -31.71 15.49
N LEU A 96 -0.38 -32.14 15.62
CA LEU A 96 -1.40 -32.10 14.56
C LEU A 96 -2.32 -30.88 14.75
N PRO A 97 -2.96 -30.40 13.67
CA PRO A 97 -4.06 -29.46 13.79
C PRO A 97 -5.14 -30.00 14.73
N VAL A 98 -5.78 -29.11 15.48
CA VAL A 98 -6.83 -29.49 16.43
C VAL A 98 -8.10 -28.67 16.18
N ILE A 99 -9.24 -29.37 16.15
CA ILE A 99 -10.57 -28.76 16.13
C ILE A 99 -11.31 -29.18 17.40
N SER A 100 -11.46 -28.25 18.36
CA SER A 100 -12.29 -28.42 19.54
C SER A 100 -13.57 -27.60 19.36
N ASP A 101 -14.62 -28.30 18.97
CA ASP A 101 -15.93 -27.68 18.68
C ASP A 101 -16.88 -27.89 19.85
N ASP A 102 -16.58 -27.20 20.97
CA ASP A 102 -17.35 -27.35 22.23
C ASP A 102 -18.74 -26.68 22.11
N ALA A 103 -18.88 -25.71 21.22
CA ALA A 103 -20.17 -25.07 20.93
C ALA A 103 -21.01 -25.84 19.89
N GLY A 104 -20.45 -26.85 19.22
CA GLY A 104 -21.18 -27.67 18.26
C GLY A 104 -21.64 -26.92 17.01
N VAL A 105 -20.90 -25.90 16.57
CA VAL A 105 -21.32 -25.00 15.48
C VAL A 105 -20.60 -25.26 14.15
N ILE A 106 -19.73 -26.23 14.09
CA ILE A 106 -19.05 -26.62 12.85
C ILE A 106 -19.78 -27.85 12.26
N ALA A 107 -20.52 -27.63 11.18
CA ALA A 107 -21.30 -28.68 10.54
C ALA A 107 -20.42 -29.73 9.83
N ASP A 108 -19.39 -29.29 9.12
CA ASP A 108 -18.43 -30.17 8.43
C ASP A 108 -17.02 -29.95 8.96
N LYS A 109 -16.61 -30.85 9.82
CA LYS A 109 -15.24 -30.85 10.38
C LYS A 109 -14.22 -31.42 9.41
N THR A 110 -14.63 -32.26 8.46
CA THR A 110 -13.72 -32.95 7.57
C THR A 110 -13.06 -32.00 6.57
N GLU A 111 -13.86 -31.10 5.99
CA GLU A 111 -13.34 -30.06 5.08
C GLU A 111 -12.37 -29.13 5.82
N LEU A 112 -12.76 -28.68 7.01
CA LEU A 112 -11.92 -27.81 7.82
C LEU A 112 -10.60 -28.50 8.20
N ASP A 113 -10.65 -29.73 8.67
CA ASP A 113 -9.45 -30.51 9.05
C ASP A 113 -8.48 -30.69 7.87
N GLY A 114 -9.02 -30.92 6.67
CA GLY A 114 -8.24 -30.98 5.44
C GLY A 114 -7.47 -29.67 5.17
N LEU A 115 -8.16 -28.53 5.31
CA LEU A 115 -7.54 -27.21 5.11
C LEU A 115 -6.53 -26.86 6.21
N LEU A 116 -6.79 -27.22 7.46
CA LEU A 116 -5.84 -27.04 8.54
C LEU A 116 -4.56 -27.87 8.31
N SER A 117 -4.72 -29.11 7.85
CA SER A 117 -3.62 -30.00 7.52
C SER A 117 -2.81 -29.47 6.33
N GLU A 118 -3.47 -29.01 5.26
CA GLU A 118 -2.83 -28.37 4.11
C GLU A 118 -2.04 -27.13 4.54
N TYR A 119 -2.64 -26.27 5.37
CA TYR A 119 -1.97 -25.07 5.89
C TYR A 119 -0.73 -25.42 6.70
N ARG A 120 -0.82 -26.43 7.59
CA ARG A 120 0.32 -26.93 8.38
C ARG A 120 1.43 -27.49 7.46
N GLU A 121 1.07 -28.32 6.50
CA GLU A 121 2.05 -28.92 5.58
C GLU A 121 2.78 -27.86 4.75
N LEU A 122 2.05 -26.84 4.33
CA LEU A 122 2.60 -25.75 3.54
C LEU A 122 3.53 -24.86 4.37
N THR A 123 3.11 -24.49 5.58
CA THR A 123 3.74 -23.40 6.35
C THR A 123 4.63 -23.90 7.48
N GLY A 124 4.36 -25.10 8.03
CA GLY A 124 4.90 -25.57 9.30
C GLY A 124 4.19 -25.00 10.54
N ILE A 125 3.22 -24.09 10.36
CA ILE A 125 2.41 -23.53 11.46
C ILE A 125 1.32 -24.53 11.83
N ILE A 126 1.08 -24.69 13.13
CA ILE A 126 0.08 -25.60 13.66
C ILE A 126 -1.20 -24.81 13.95
N PRO A 127 -2.23 -24.91 13.11
CA PRO A 127 -3.50 -24.24 13.37
C PRO A 127 -4.34 -25.01 14.39
N VAL A 128 -4.97 -24.27 15.30
CA VAL A 128 -5.88 -24.82 16.30
C VAL A 128 -7.16 -23.99 16.33
N VAL A 129 -8.30 -24.64 16.21
CA VAL A 129 -9.61 -24.00 16.21
C VAL A 129 -10.40 -24.43 17.43
N TYR A 130 -10.82 -23.46 18.23
CA TYR A 130 -11.77 -23.65 19.33
C TYR A 130 -13.07 -22.94 19.00
N THR A 131 -14.20 -23.63 19.17
CA THR A 131 -15.50 -23.00 19.27
C THR A 131 -16.00 -23.11 20.70
N VAL A 132 -16.53 -22.00 21.25
CA VAL A 132 -16.92 -21.94 22.65
C VAL A 132 -18.18 -21.11 22.83
N TYR A 133 -18.96 -21.41 23.85
CA TYR A 133 -20.05 -20.54 24.26
C TYR A 133 -19.53 -19.28 24.99
N GLU A 134 -20.22 -18.16 24.80
CA GLU A 134 -19.81 -16.89 25.41
C GLU A 134 -19.81 -16.97 26.94
N GLU A 135 -20.78 -17.65 27.51
CA GLU A 135 -20.93 -17.84 28.94
C GLU A 135 -19.78 -18.69 29.51
N ASP A 136 -19.34 -19.72 28.77
CA ASP A 136 -18.35 -20.64 29.25
C ASP A 136 -16.96 -20.00 29.30
N TRP A 137 -16.56 -19.25 28.29
CA TRP A 137 -15.27 -18.56 28.37
C TRP A 137 -15.28 -17.41 29.38
N LYS A 138 -16.41 -16.72 29.57
CA LYS A 138 -16.55 -15.71 30.65
C LYS A 138 -16.43 -16.31 32.03
N ALA A 139 -16.96 -17.51 32.23
CA ALA A 139 -16.86 -18.23 33.51
C ALA A 139 -15.41 -18.57 33.89
N THR A 140 -14.46 -18.58 32.95
CA THR A 140 -13.03 -18.78 33.24
C THR A 140 -12.35 -17.59 33.92
N GLY A 141 -13.04 -16.43 34.04
CA GLY A 141 -12.47 -15.21 34.56
C GLY A 141 -11.69 -14.38 33.52
N ALA A 142 -11.73 -14.75 32.26
CA ALA A 142 -11.13 -13.96 31.20
C ALA A 142 -11.95 -12.66 30.95
N ASN A 143 -11.27 -11.51 30.88
CA ASN A 143 -11.93 -10.22 30.67
C ASN A 143 -12.30 -9.97 29.20
N SER A 144 -11.76 -10.75 28.28
CA SER A 144 -12.04 -10.67 26.85
C SER A 144 -11.79 -12.01 26.16
N LEU A 145 -12.44 -12.19 25.00
CA LEU A 145 -12.20 -13.37 24.16
C LEU A 145 -10.72 -13.52 23.75
N SER A 146 -10.05 -12.39 23.53
CA SER A 146 -8.61 -12.39 23.20
C SER A 146 -7.76 -12.89 24.38
N GLN A 147 -8.12 -12.53 25.60
CA GLN A 147 -7.43 -13.04 26.80
C GLN A 147 -7.69 -14.53 26.97
N TYR A 148 -8.90 -14.99 26.73
CA TYR A 148 -9.21 -16.42 26.74
C TYR A 148 -8.41 -17.18 25.67
N ALA A 149 -8.33 -16.65 24.45
CA ALA A 149 -7.52 -17.23 23.38
C ALA A 149 -6.03 -17.32 23.76
N LEU A 150 -5.52 -16.29 24.44
CA LEU A 150 -4.15 -16.27 24.94
C LEU A 150 -3.94 -17.36 26.01
N TYR A 151 -4.89 -17.56 26.94
CA TYR A 151 -4.82 -18.64 27.91
C TYR A 151 -4.82 -20.02 27.25
N LYS A 152 -5.66 -20.23 26.23
CA LYS A 152 -5.65 -21.46 25.43
C LYS A 152 -4.32 -21.68 24.73
N TYR A 153 -3.76 -20.62 24.13
CA TYR A 153 -2.44 -20.68 23.50
C TYR A 153 -1.35 -21.09 24.49
N MET A 154 -1.28 -20.43 25.64
CA MET A 154 -0.28 -20.73 26.68
C MET A 154 -0.43 -22.12 27.30
N ALA A 155 -1.64 -22.63 27.37
CA ALA A 155 -1.91 -23.98 27.89
C ALA A 155 -1.59 -25.08 26.87
N LEU A 156 -1.57 -24.75 25.57
CA LEU A 156 -1.37 -25.70 24.49
C LEU A 156 0.10 -25.97 24.24
N THR A 157 0.95 -24.95 24.31
CA THR A 157 2.31 -25.03 23.82
C THR A 157 3.25 -24.05 24.50
N SER A 158 4.53 -24.41 24.52
CA SER A 158 5.65 -23.53 24.87
C SER A 158 6.39 -23.04 23.61
N ASP A 159 6.07 -23.57 22.42
CA ASP A 159 6.66 -23.11 21.16
C ASP A 159 5.85 -21.96 20.55
N GLU A 160 6.45 -21.21 19.65
CA GLU A 160 5.84 -20.04 19.04
C GLU A 160 5.38 -20.29 17.59
N ARG A 161 4.97 -21.53 17.27
CA ARG A 161 4.59 -21.99 15.92
C ARG A 161 3.12 -22.29 15.76
N HIS A 162 2.31 -21.91 16.73
CA HIS A 162 0.87 -22.15 16.70
C HIS A 162 0.09 -20.92 16.24
N PHE A 163 -1.04 -21.21 15.60
CA PHE A 163 -2.07 -20.22 15.26
C PHE A 163 -3.40 -20.68 15.86
N VAL A 164 -3.76 -20.10 17.00
CA VAL A 164 -4.94 -20.45 17.77
C VAL A 164 -6.09 -19.52 17.45
N ILE A 165 -7.17 -20.05 16.93
CA ILE A 165 -8.39 -19.34 16.57
C ILE A 165 -9.47 -19.70 17.59
N VAL A 166 -10.16 -18.71 18.13
CA VAL A 166 -11.32 -18.92 19.03
C VAL A 166 -12.53 -18.21 18.44
N TYR A 167 -13.55 -19.01 18.18
CA TYR A 167 -14.85 -18.56 17.74
C TYR A 167 -15.88 -18.72 18.87
N SER A 168 -16.55 -17.66 19.25
CA SER A 168 -17.49 -17.64 20.36
C SER A 168 -18.89 -17.34 19.88
N VAL A 169 -19.85 -18.11 20.37
CA VAL A 169 -21.29 -17.93 20.13
C VAL A 169 -22.03 -17.82 21.46
N PRO A 170 -23.12 -17.04 21.54
CA PRO A 170 -24.00 -17.04 22.70
C PRO A 170 -24.83 -18.32 22.77
N LYS A 171 -25.15 -18.81 23.97
CA LYS A 171 -25.98 -20.01 24.15
C LYS A 171 -27.44 -19.78 23.75
N ASP A 172 -27.91 -18.58 23.90
CA ASP A 172 -29.31 -18.23 23.72
C ASP A 172 -29.74 -17.90 22.29
N ASN A 173 -28.80 -17.93 21.34
CA ASN A 173 -29.05 -17.62 19.92
C ASN A 173 -29.77 -16.28 19.65
N THR A 174 -29.95 -15.44 20.65
CA THR A 174 -30.72 -14.19 20.58
C THR A 174 -29.89 -12.99 20.12
N SER A 175 -28.58 -13.12 20.17
CA SER A 175 -27.68 -12.05 19.77
C SER A 175 -26.83 -12.47 18.57
N ASN A 176 -26.81 -11.65 17.51
CA ASN A 176 -25.86 -11.77 16.42
C ASN A 176 -24.42 -11.42 16.86
N ALA A 177 -24.06 -11.71 18.11
CA ALA A 177 -22.82 -11.31 18.75
C ALA A 177 -21.71 -12.37 18.59
N ASN A 178 -21.74 -13.13 17.50
CA ASN A 178 -20.65 -14.04 17.20
C ASN A 178 -19.32 -13.29 17.16
N ARG A 179 -18.38 -13.77 17.94
CA ARG A 179 -17.06 -13.12 18.08
C ARG A 179 -15.97 -14.09 17.64
N ILE A 180 -14.99 -13.56 16.98
CA ILE A 180 -13.79 -14.30 16.61
C ILE A 180 -12.55 -13.52 17.01
N THR A 181 -11.56 -14.25 17.48
CA THR A 181 -10.20 -13.76 17.73
C THR A 181 -9.20 -14.83 17.38
N ALA A 182 -7.96 -14.46 17.24
CA ALA A 182 -6.88 -15.41 17.09
C ALA A 182 -5.64 -14.92 17.86
N VAL A 183 -4.76 -15.87 18.17
CA VAL A 183 -3.43 -15.63 18.76
C VAL A 183 -2.42 -16.42 17.96
N GLN A 184 -1.31 -15.80 17.65
CA GLN A 184 -0.21 -16.41 16.91
C GLN A 184 1.09 -16.30 17.70
N GLY A 185 2.00 -17.21 17.48
CA GLY A 185 3.35 -17.13 18.03
C GLY A 185 4.27 -16.25 17.18
N ASN A 186 5.34 -15.74 17.79
CA ASN A 186 6.26 -14.80 17.13
C ASN A 186 6.98 -15.43 15.92
N GLU A 187 7.25 -16.73 15.93
CA GLU A 187 7.89 -17.40 14.78
C GLU A 187 7.00 -17.42 13.55
N THR A 188 5.68 -17.19 13.68
CA THR A 188 4.73 -17.20 12.56
C THR A 188 4.61 -15.88 11.83
N ASP A 189 5.21 -14.80 12.33
CA ASP A 189 5.00 -13.41 11.87
C ASP A 189 5.34 -13.18 10.39
N ASP A 190 6.28 -13.95 9.86
CA ASP A 190 6.68 -13.83 8.45
C ASP A 190 5.60 -14.37 7.50
N ILE A 191 4.83 -15.34 7.96
CA ILE A 191 3.74 -15.97 7.21
C ILE A 191 2.40 -15.31 7.57
N ILE A 192 2.08 -15.23 8.88
CA ILE A 192 0.86 -14.59 9.37
C ILE A 192 1.14 -13.10 9.63
N THR A 193 1.21 -12.33 8.57
CA THR A 193 1.38 -10.87 8.71
C THR A 193 0.11 -10.22 9.28
N THR A 194 0.25 -9.03 9.85
CA THR A 194 -0.89 -8.24 10.36
C THR A 194 -2.01 -8.10 9.32
N ALA A 195 -1.68 -7.91 8.04
CA ALA A 195 -2.66 -7.82 6.97
C ALA A 195 -3.40 -9.13 6.75
N MET A 196 -2.68 -10.26 6.72
CA MET A 196 -3.27 -11.60 6.62
C MET A 196 -4.18 -11.88 7.81
N TYR A 197 -3.72 -11.60 9.03
CA TYR A 197 -4.47 -11.77 10.27
C TYR A 197 -5.84 -11.06 10.22
N TRP A 198 -5.86 -9.77 9.92
CA TRP A 198 -7.11 -9.01 9.84
C TRP A 198 -8.01 -9.46 8.69
N LYS A 199 -7.45 -9.85 7.56
CA LYS A 199 -8.22 -10.38 6.43
C LYS A 199 -8.82 -11.75 6.77
N PHE A 200 -8.08 -12.62 7.47
CA PHE A 200 -8.59 -13.89 7.98
C PHE A 200 -9.81 -13.69 8.88
N LEU A 201 -9.64 -12.90 9.96
CA LEU A 201 -10.74 -12.61 10.88
C LEU A 201 -11.94 -11.94 10.18
N GLY A 202 -11.65 -11.01 9.27
CA GLY A 202 -12.65 -10.34 8.46
C GLY A 202 -13.43 -11.29 7.55
N THR A 203 -12.78 -12.27 6.96
CA THR A 203 -13.41 -13.30 6.11
C THR A 203 -14.40 -14.13 6.91
N VAL A 204 -13.99 -14.63 8.09
CA VAL A 204 -14.91 -15.38 8.96
C VAL A 204 -16.10 -14.52 9.39
N LYS A 205 -15.84 -13.29 9.83
CA LYS A 205 -16.87 -12.38 10.29
C LYS A 205 -17.87 -12.01 9.19
N LEU A 206 -17.39 -11.77 7.99
CA LEU A 206 -18.25 -11.47 6.84
C LEU A 206 -19.07 -12.68 6.39
N GLY A 207 -18.50 -13.90 6.41
CA GLY A 207 -19.21 -15.13 6.10
C GLY A 207 -20.37 -15.33 7.07
N THR A 208 -20.10 -15.27 8.37
CA THR A 208 -21.15 -15.47 9.39
C THR A 208 -22.22 -14.36 9.35
N LEU A 209 -21.86 -13.12 9.06
CA LEU A 209 -22.83 -12.02 8.86
C LEU A 209 -23.74 -12.25 7.65
N LYS A 210 -23.28 -12.97 6.62
CA LYS A 210 -24.06 -13.36 5.45
C LYS A 210 -24.94 -14.59 5.69
N GLY A 211 -24.83 -15.20 6.85
CA GLY A 211 -25.57 -16.39 7.23
C GLY A 211 -24.88 -17.71 6.91
N ASP A 212 -23.60 -17.67 6.56
CA ASP A 212 -22.81 -18.89 6.40
C ASP A 212 -22.65 -19.59 7.78
N ASP A 213 -22.63 -20.91 7.75
CA ASP A 213 -22.20 -21.72 8.88
C ASP A 213 -20.78 -21.35 9.31
N PRO A 214 -20.47 -21.25 10.63
CA PRO A 214 -19.13 -20.93 11.10
C PRO A 214 -18.03 -21.81 10.52
N GLY A 215 -18.31 -23.10 10.32
CA GLY A 215 -17.37 -24.02 9.67
C GLY A 215 -17.05 -23.58 8.26
N LYS A 216 -18.05 -23.26 7.43
CA LYS A 216 -17.83 -22.74 6.06
C LYS A 216 -17.07 -21.41 6.04
N ALA A 217 -17.38 -20.53 6.98
CA ALA A 217 -16.68 -19.26 7.09
C ALA A 217 -15.20 -19.47 7.46
N LEU A 218 -14.89 -20.42 8.36
CA LEU A 218 -13.53 -20.84 8.69
C LEU A 218 -12.83 -21.50 7.50
N CYS A 219 -13.50 -22.41 6.78
CA CYS A 219 -12.96 -23.01 5.55
C CYS A 219 -12.59 -21.94 4.51
N SER A 220 -13.45 -20.95 4.30
CA SER A 220 -13.16 -19.83 3.40
C SER A 220 -11.93 -19.03 3.84
N ALA A 221 -11.79 -18.78 5.15
CA ALA A 221 -10.65 -18.05 5.71
C ALA A 221 -9.35 -18.86 5.60
N PHE A 222 -9.38 -20.18 5.87
CA PHE A 222 -8.20 -21.04 5.70
C PHE A 222 -7.83 -21.25 4.24
N SER A 223 -8.79 -21.36 3.34
CA SER A 223 -8.54 -21.41 1.90
C SER A 223 -7.83 -20.16 1.41
N PHE A 224 -8.20 -18.98 1.95
CA PHE A 224 -7.47 -17.75 1.73
C PHE A 224 -6.06 -17.79 2.36
N ALA A 225 -5.92 -18.28 3.59
CA ALA A 225 -4.65 -18.36 4.30
C ALA A 225 -3.64 -19.27 3.57
N VAL A 226 -4.08 -20.41 3.06
CA VAL A 226 -3.27 -21.31 2.23
C VAL A 226 -2.78 -20.61 0.97
N LYS A 227 -3.64 -19.90 0.26
CA LYS A 227 -3.25 -19.15 -0.95
C LYS A 227 -2.24 -18.05 -0.63
N ASP A 228 -2.46 -17.29 0.43
CA ASP A 228 -1.57 -16.20 0.86
C ASP A 228 -0.20 -16.75 1.29
N ALA A 229 -0.19 -17.83 2.06
CA ALA A 229 1.04 -18.52 2.47
C ALA A 229 1.81 -19.08 1.28
N ASN A 230 1.12 -19.71 0.31
CA ASN A 230 1.77 -20.22 -0.89
C ASN A 230 2.45 -19.11 -1.71
N VAL A 231 1.82 -17.95 -1.81
CA VAL A 231 2.41 -16.78 -2.49
C VAL A 231 3.67 -16.30 -1.79
N LYS A 232 3.70 -16.31 -0.45
CA LYS A 232 4.85 -15.88 0.36
C LYS A 232 5.99 -16.88 0.37
N LEU A 233 5.67 -18.17 0.43
CA LEU A 233 6.65 -19.26 0.46
C LEU A 233 7.24 -19.55 -0.93
N ASN A 234 6.45 -19.34 -2.00
CA ASN A 234 6.84 -19.55 -3.38
C ASN A 234 6.81 -18.24 -4.18
N PRO A 235 7.70 -17.29 -3.92
CA PRO A 235 7.61 -15.94 -4.45
C PRO A 235 8.02 -15.85 -5.92
N THR A 236 7.15 -16.25 -6.83
CA THR A 236 7.30 -15.95 -8.25
C THR A 236 7.08 -14.48 -8.54
N LEU A 237 7.60 -13.98 -9.66
CA LEU A 237 7.42 -12.57 -10.05
C LEU A 237 5.92 -12.21 -10.19
N GLY A 238 5.13 -13.12 -10.73
CA GLY A 238 3.67 -12.97 -10.85
C GLY A 238 2.98 -12.87 -9.50
N ASN A 239 3.36 -13.73 -8.56
CA ASN A 239 2.80 -13.73 -7.20
C ASN A 239 3.16 -12.46 -6.45
N LYS A 240 4.40 -11.96 -6.59
CA LYS A 240 4.82 -10.68 -6.01
C LYS A 240 4.02 -9.50 -6.53
N LEU A 241 3.69 -9.50 -7.82
CA LEU A 241 2.82 -8.48 -8.40
C LEU A 241 1.39 -8.58 -7.87
N LEU A 242 0.84 -9.79 -7.74
CA LEU A 242 -0.51 -9.99 -7.20
C LEU A 242 -0.64 -9.50 -5.76
N THR A 243 0.36 -9.74 -4.90
CA THR A 243 0.33 -9.23 -3.52
C THR A 243 0.40 -7.71 -3.44
N LEU A 244 1.04 -7.04 -4.41
CA LEU A 244 0.98 -5.59 -4.51
C LEU A 244 -0.44 -5.09 -4.80
N PHE A 245 -1.18 -5.79 -5.68
CA PHE A 245 -2.57 -5.44 -6.00
C PHE A 245 -3.55 -5.73 -4.85
N ASP A 246 -3.26 -6.71 -4.00
CA ASP A 246 -4.07 -7.03 -2.83
C ASP A 246 -3.89 -6.02 -1.68
N ASN A 247 -2.85 -5.20 -1.72
CA ASN A 247 -2.64 -4.12 -0.75
C ASN A 247 -3.51 -2.91 -1.12
N ILE A 248 -4.76 -2.91 -0.67
CA ILE A 248 -5.71 -1.83 -0.94
C ILE A 248 -5.17 -0.44 -0.58
N PRO A 249 -4.55 -0.19 0.60
CA PRO A 249 -3.97 1.10 0.92
C PRO A 249 -2.88 1.54 -0.07
N LEU A 250 -2.02 0.64 -0.49
CA LEU A 250 -0.99 0.92 -1.49
C LEU A 250 -1.61 1.27 -2.83
N MET A 251 -2.60 0.52 -3.28
CA MET A 251 -3.31 0.78 -4.54
C MET A 251 -4.04 2.12 -4.53
N ILE A 252 -4.71 2.47 -3.43
CA ILE A 252 -5.35 3.78 -3.27
C ILE A 252 -4.31 4.90 -3.33
N SER A 253 -3.17 4.72 -2.67
CA SER A 253 -2.06 5.69 -2.69
C SER A 253 -1.51 5.88 -4.11
N LEU A 254 -1.23 4.80 -4.83
CA LEU A 254 -0.76 4.87 -6.22
C LEU A 254 -1.74 5.59 -7.13
N LEU A 255 -3.04 5.28 -7.00
CA LEU A 255 -4.10 5.94 -7.76
C LEU A 255 -4.18 7.43 -7.44
N ALA A 256 -4.12 7.80 -6.17
CA ALA A 256 -4.13 9.19 -5.73
C ALA A 256 -2.95 9.98 -6.31
N PHE A 257 -1.74 9.42 -6.30
CA PHE A 257 -0.58 10.07 -6.90
C PHE A 257 -0.70 10.16 -8.42
N LEU A 258 -1.28 9.15 -9.09
CA LEU A 258 -1.56 9.22 -10.52
C LEU A 258 -2.48 10.41 -10.84
N VAL A 259 -3.55 10.61 -10.08
CA VAL A 259 -4.45 11.74 -10.23
C VAL A 259 -3.72 13.07 -10.02
N ILE A 260 -2.89 13.17 -8.99
CA ILE A 260 -2.08 14.37 -8.73
C ILE A 260 -1.16 14.67 -9.92
N TYR A 261 -0.48 13.67 -10.49
CA TYR A 261 0.36 13.86 -11.67
C TYR A 261 -0.45 14.35 -12.88
N ILE A 262 -1.62 13.78 -13.13
CA ILE A 262 -2.50 14.22 -14.22
C ILE A 262 -2.88 15.69 -14.03
N VAL A 263 -3.25 16.09 -12.82
CA VAL A 263 -3.59 17.48 -12.50
C VAL A 263 -2.40 18.41 -12.71
N LEU A 264 -1.22 18.04 -12.24
CA LEU A 264 0.01 18.83 -12.43
C LEU A 264 0.36 19.00 -13.90
N ILE A 265 0.27 17.92 -14.69
CA ILE A 265 0.53 17.96 -16.14
C ILE A 265 -0.49 18.84 -16.84
N THR A 266 -1.77 18.67 -16.54
CA THR A 266 -2.87 19.44 -17.15
C THR A 266 -2.71 20.93 -16.85
N ARG A 267 -2.43 21.28 -15.59
CA ARG A 267 -2.16 22.66 -15.19
C ARG A 267 -0.94 23.22 -15.92
N TYR A 268 0.14 22.48 -15.99
CA TYR A 268 1.33 22.89 -16.70
C TYR A 268 1.07 23.15 -18.18
N VAL A 269 0.36 22.24 -18.85
CA VAL A 269 -0.01 22.41 -20.27
C VAL A 269 -0.88 23.68 -20.47
N LYS A 270 -1.83 23.91 -19.56
CA LYS A 270 -2.69 25.10 -19.60
C LYS A 270 -1.89 26.42 -19.44
N GLU A 271 -1.04 26.47 -18.41
CA GLU A 271 -0.19 27.63 -18.13
C GLU A 271 0.80 27.88 -19.28
N ARG A 272 1.32 26.80 -19.85
CA ARG A 272 2.22 26.87 -21.00
C ARG A 272 1.53 27.43 -22.25
N LYS A 273 0.31 26.95 -22.54
CA LYS A 273 -0.49 27.49 -23.67
C LYS A 273 -0.77 28.96 -23.48
N ALA A 274 -1.23 29.37 -22.29
CA ALA A 274 -1.49 30.78 -21.99
C ALA A 274 -0.24 31.64 -22.16
N GLY A 275 0.92 31.16 -21.74
CA GLY A 275 2.20 31.84 -21.95
C GLY A 275 2.56 32.02 -23.42
N PHE A 276 2.28 31.02 -24.26
CA PHE A 276 2.49 31.16 -25.72
C PHE A 276 1.53 32.13 -26.39
N GLU A 277 0.25 32.12 -26.01
CA GLU A 277 -0.75 33.04 -26.52
C GLU A 277 -0.39 34.48 -26.17
N THR A 278 0.09 34.72 -24.95
CA THR A 278 0.58 36.01 -24.52
C THR A 278 1.74 36.50 -25.40
N LEU A 279 2.70 35.59 -25.69
CA LEU A 279 3.82 35.92 -26.59
C LEU A 279 3.37 36.16 -28.02
N ARG A 280 2.43 35.36 -28.53
CA ARG A 280 1.92 35.49 -29.90
C ARG A 280 1.18 36.80 -30.12
N ASN A 281 0.43 37.24 -29.12
CA ASN A 281 -0.40 38.43 -29.20
C ASN A 281 0.31 39.71 -28.73
N ASP A 282 1.62 39.62 -28.45
CA ASP A 282 2.38 40.78 -28.04
C ASP A 282 2.67 41.66 -29.26
N PRO A 283 2.11 42.90 -29.33
CA PRO A 283 2.26 43.79 -30.49
C PRO A 283 3.71 44.18 -30.74
N ARG A 284 4.61 43.92 -29.81
CA ARG A 284 6.04 44.20 -29.96
C ARG A 284 6.79 43.08 -30.65
N LEU A 285 6.13 42.00 -30.97
CA LEU A 285 6.67 40.85 -31.72
C LEU A 285 6.18 40.81 -33.17
N ALA A 286 5.22 41.62 -33.52
CA ALA A 286 4.70 41.81 -34.87
C ALA A 286 5.53 42.93 -35.64
#